data_8cb90bbfa593ff651e55f63d6491538a
#
_entry.id   8cb90bbfa593ff651e55f63d6491538a
#
_cell.length_a   1.000
_cell.length_b   1.000
_cell.length_c   1.000
_cell.angle_alpha   90.00
_cell.angle_beta   90.00
_cell.angle_gamma   90.00
#
_symmetry.space_group_name_H-M   'P 1'
#
loop_
_entity.id
_entity.type
_entity.pdbx_description
1 polymer ?
#
loop_
_entity_poly.entity_id
_entity_poly.type
_entity_poly.pdbx_seq_one_letter_code
_entity_poly.pdbx_strand_id
1 'polypeptide(L)'
;VFYSYDIPSGEDRGAHAHKECHQLIIAASGSFEVVLDDGTNKRTVLLNRPFWGLHVPPGIWASEQGFSSGSICLVLASHGYSEEDYIRNYDEFLKYVERQRNNRSIGTIENLLNNK
;
A
#
# COMPACT_ATOMS: atom_id res chain seq x y z
N VAL A 1 13.61 7.18 -4.74
CA VAL A 1 12.59 7.73 -5.64
C VAL A 1 11.39 8.23 -4.84
N PHE A 2 10.96 9.45 -5.10
CA PHE A 2 9.80 10.01 -4.44
C PHE A 2 9.00 10.87 -5.42
N TYR A 3 7.72 11.06 -5.12
CA TYR A 3 6.87 11.99 -5.85
C TYR A 3 5.86 12.62 -4.90
N SER A 4 5.38 13.81 -5.26
CA SER A 4 4.35 14.50 -4.51
C SER A 4 3.29 15.02 -5.47
N TYR A 5 2.08 15.19 -4.98
CA TYR A 5 0.99 15.75 -5.76
C TYR A 5 0.02 16.52 -4.87
N ASP A 6 -0.58 17.54 -5.49
CA ASP A 6 -1.59 18.37 -4.87
C ASP A 6 -2.96 17.87 -5.32
N ILE A 7 -3.85 17.59 -4.38
CA ILE A 7 -5.12 16.95 -4.66
C ILE A 7 -6.26 17.87 -4.25
N PRO A 8 -7.22 18.12 -5.17
CA PRO A 8 -8.42 18.85 -4.79
C PRO A 8 -9.19 18.16 -3.68
N SER A 9 -9.84 18.95 -2.84
CA SER A 9 -10.62 18.46 -1.71
C SER A 9 -11.68 17.45 -2.16
N GLY A 10 -11.77 16.33 -1.45
CA GLY A 10 -12.79 15.31 -1.67
C GLY A 10 -12.47 14.27 -2.74
N GLU A 11 -11.37 14.41 -3.48
CA GLU A 11 -10.97 13.39 -4.44
C GLU A 11 -10.32 12.19 -3.76
N ASP A 12 -10.56 11.01 -4.32
CA ASP A 12 -9.91 9.77 -3.92
C ASP A 12 -8.79 9.42 -4.89
N ARG A 13 -7.78 8.73 -4.38
CA ARG A 13 -6.58 8.39 -5.16
C ARG A 13 -6.09 6.98 -4.89
N GLY A 14 -5.47 6.41 -5.94
CA GLY A 14 -4.43 5.41 -5.83
C GLY A 14 -4.80 4.03 -5.36
N ALA A 15 -5.93 3.48 -5.72
CA ALA A 15 -6.25 2.10 -5.34
C ALA A 15 -5.36 1.10 -6.07
N HIS A 16 -4.34 0.59 -5.38
CA HIS A 16 -3.42 -0.41 -5.95
C HIS A 16 -2.61 -1.09 -4.84
N ALA A 17 -1.91 -2.16 -5.21
CA ALA A 17 -0.91 -2.80 -4.37
C ALA A 17 0.39 -2.96 -5.16
N HIS A 18 1.49 -3.17 -4.46
CA HIS A 18 2.79 -3.47 -5.05
C HIS A 18 3.22 -4.89 -4.70
N LYS A 19 3.96 -5.52 -5.58
CA LYS A 19 4.52 -6.85 -5.34
C LYS A 19 5.84 -6.78 -4.57
N GLU A 20 6.66 -5.78 -4.83
CA GLU A 20 8.01 -5.64 -4.25
C GLU A 20 8.26 -4.27 -3.63
N CYS A 21 7.66 -3.21 -4.15
CA CYS A 21 7.92 -1.86 -3.72
C CYS A 21 7.32 -1.56 -2.35
N HIS A 22 8.12 -0.98 -1.47
CA HIS A 22 7.67 -0.37 -0.22
C HIS A 22 7.40 1.10 -0.45
N GLN A 23 6.40 1.64 0.21
CA GLN A 23 6.08 3.06 0.15
C GLN A 23 5.99 3.65 1.54
N LEU A 24 6.38 4.92 1.65
CA LEU A 24 6.17 5.74 2.84
C LEU A 24 5.32 6.92 2.42
N ILE A 25 4.12 7.04 2.98
CA ILE A 25 3.14 8.06 2.62
C ILE A 25 3.09 9.12 3.73
N ILE A 26 3.20 10.39 3.35
CA ILE A 26 3.25 11.51 4.28
C ILE A 26 2.28 12.58 3.81
N ALA A 27 1.50 13.13 4.73
CA ALA A 27 0.72 14.34 4.47
C ALA A 27 1.64 15.55 4.67
N ALA A 28 2.32 15.97 3.61
CA ALA A 28 3.24 17.10 3.66
C ALA A 28 2.52 18.41 3.94
N SER A 29 1.26 18.50 3.58
CA SER A 29 0.36 19.60 3.89
C SER A 29 -1.08 19.05 3.94
N GLY A 30 -1.90 19.62 4.82
CA GLY A 30 -3.29 19.21 4.95
C GLY A 30 -3.46 17.85 5.60
N SER A 31 -4.54 17.16 5.23
CA SER A 31 -4.87 15.86 5.79
C SER A 31 -5.59 14.97 4.77
N PHE A 32 -5.43 13.68 4.94
CA PHE A 32 -6.19 12.69 4.18
C PHE A 32 -6.15 11.35 4.93
N GLU A 33 -6.99 10.44 4.50
CA GLU A 33 -7.02 9.09 5.06
C GLU A 33 -6.43 8.10 4.06
N VAL A 34 -5.70 7.11 4.59
CA VAL A 34 -5.20 5.98 3.80
C VAL A 34 -5.97 4.74 4.23
N VAL A 35 -6.62 4.09 3.29
CA VAL A 35 -7.32 2.82 3.54
C VAL A 35 -6.40 1.69 3.13
N LEU A 36 -6.08 0.83 4.09
CA LEU A 36 -5.22 -0.33 3.90
C LEU A 36 -6.05 -1.61 3.94
N ASP A 37 -5.77 -2.54 3.04
CA ASP A 37 -6.49 -3.79 2.92
C ASP A 37 -5.50 -4.92 2.65
N ASP A 38 -5.48 -5.93 3.51
CA ASP A 38 -4.59 -7.08 3.36
C ASP A 38 -5.26 -8.28 2.66
N GLY A 39 -6.49 -8.08 2.16
CA GLY A 39 -7.30 -9.13 1.55
C GLY A 39 -8.28 -9.79 2.52
N THR A 40 -8.16 -9.53 3.81
CA THR A 40 -9.04 -10.05 4.86
C THR A 40 -9.58 -8.91 5.72
N ASN A 41 -8.70 -8.03 6.18
CA ASN A 41 -9.02 -6.92 7.06
C ASN A 41 -8.71 -5.59 6.40
N LYS A 42 -9.51 -4.59 6.75
CA LYS A 42 -9.28 -3.20 6.32
C LYS A 42 -9.00 -2.31 7.50
N ARG A 43 -8.16 -1.31 7.28
CA ARG A 43 -7.84 -0.32 8.29
C ARG A 43 -7.70 1.05 7.65
N THR A 44 -8.27 2.07 8.28
CA THR A 44 -8.15 3.45 7.83
C THR A 44 -7.24 4.21 8.77
N VAL A 45 -6.26 4.90 8.22
CA VAL A 45 -5.29 5.68 8.99
C VAL A 45 -5.39 7.15 8.54
N LEU A 46 -5.60 8.05 9.49
CA LEU A 46 -5.60 9.49 9.23
C LEU A 46 -4.16 10.01 9.24
N LEU A 47 -3.76 10.66 8.15
CA LEU A 47 -2.49 11.38 8.06
C LEU A 47 -2.80 12.87 8.06
N ASN A 48 -2.35 13.58 9.08
CA ASN A 48 -2.64 15.01 9.25
C ASN A 48 -1.45 15.81 9.76
N ARG A 49 -0.25 15.23 9.73
CA ARG A 49 0.97 15.88 10.21
C ARG A 49 2.17 15.53 9.33
N PRO A 50 3.01 16.52 8.98
CA PRO A 50 4.10 16.28 8.03
C PRO A 50 5.26 15.46 8.60
N PHE A 51 5.32 15.25 9.91
CA PHE A 51 6.38 14.45 10.55
C PHE A 51 5.96 13.01 10.85
N TRP A 52 4.79 12.57 10.35
CA TRP A 52 4.34 11.19 10.45
C TRP A 52 4.35 10.56 9.07
N GLY A 53 4.95 9.39 8.95
CA GLY A 53 4.93 8.62 7.72
C GLY A 53 4.24 7.28 7.94
N LEU A 54 3.41 6.87 7.00
CA LEU A 54 2.78 5.57 7.00
C LEU A 54 3.52 4.65 6.03
N HIS A 55 4.10 3.58 6.58
CA HIS A 55 4.75 2.57 5.78
C HIS A 55 3.72 1.61 5.20
N VAL A 56 3.70 1.49 3.87
CA VAL A 56 2.87 0.52 3.16
C VAL A 56 3.80 -0.52 2.53
N PRO A 57 3.88 -1.72 3.13
CA PRO A 57 4.73 -2.77 2.58
C PRO A 57 4.10 -3.39 1.32
N PRO A 58 4.88 -4.17 0.55
CA PRO A 58 4.32 -4.91 -0.57
C PRO A 58 3.21 -5.85 -0.13
N GLY A 59 2.26 -6.13 -1.03
CA GLY A 59 1.17 -7.04 -0.73
C GLY A 59 0.02 -6.42 0.04
N ILE A 60 -0.01 -5.10 0.17
CA ILE A 60 -1.11 -4.37 0.81
C ILE A 60 -1.79 -3.49 -0.24
N TRP A 61 -3.10 -3.62 -0.34
CA TRP A 61 -3.93 -2.76 -1.18
C TRP A 61 -4.16 -1.46 -0.45
N ALA A 62 -3.82 -0.35 -1.08
CA ALA A 62 -3.92 0.96 -0.45
C ALA A 62 -4.61 1.96 -1.37
N SER A 63 -5.40 2.83 -0.77
CA SER A 63 -6.01 3.97 -1.45
C SER A 63 -6.03 5.16 -0.51
N GLU A 64 -6.09 6.35 -1.08
CA GLU A 64 -6.19 7.59 -0.31
C GLU A 64 -7.54 8.24 -0.56
N GLN A 65 -8.13 8.83 0.48
CA GLN A 65 -9.45 9.47 0.42
C GLN A 65 -9.54 10.62 1.41
N GLY A 66 -10.60 11.40 1.27
CA GLY A 66 -10.95 12.45 2.24
C GLY A 66 -9.92 13.56 2.33
N PHE A 67 -9.38 13.99 1.19
CA PHE A 67 -8.35 15.05 1.16
C PHE A 67 -8.95 16.39 1.58
N SER A 68 -8.27 17.08 2.51
CA SER A 68 -8.57 18.46 2.81
C SER A 68 -8.10 19.36 1.65
N SER A 69 -8.67 20.59 1.58
CA SER A 69 -8.26 21.55 0.55
C SER A 69 -6.77 21.89 0.69
N GLY A 70 -6.06 21.87 -0.43
CA GLY A 70 -4.62 22.15 -0.47
C GLY A 70 -3.75 21.05 0.11
N SER A 71 -4.25 19.84 0.24
CA SER A 71 -3.46 18.70 0.72
C SER A 71 -2.36 18.34 -0.25
N ILE A 72 -1.19 18.01 0.29
CA ILE A 72 -0.07 17.50 -0.48
C ILE A 72 0.28 16.12 0.05
N CYS A 73 0.19 15.12 -0.82
CA CYS A 73 0.59 13.76 -0.50
C CYS A 73 1.99 13.52 -1.05
N LEU A 74 2.92 13.21 -0.15
CA LEU A 74 4.30 12.88 -0.52
C LEU A 74 4.48 11.37 -0.37
N VAL A 75 4.96 10.74 -1.44
CA VAL A 75 5.22 9.30 -1.42
C VAL A 75 6.70 9.03 -1.69
N LEU A 76 7.35 8.35 -0.76
CA LEU A 76 8.70 7.84 -0.93
C LEU A 76 8.60 6.35 -1.29
N ALA A 77 9.23 5.96 -2.38
CA ALA A 77 9.18 4.58 -2.86
C ALA A 77 10.57 3.94 -2.82
N SER A 78 10.63 2.68 -2.42
CA SER A 78 11.90 1.94 -2.32
C SER A 78 12.46 1.53 -3.68
N HIS A 79 11.61 1.51 -4.71
CA HIS A 79 11.97 1.09 -6.06
C HIS A 79 11.54 2.14 -7.07
N GLY A 80 12.21 2.21 -8.22
CA GLY A 80 11.78 3.01 -9.34
C GLY A 80 10.46 2.48 -9.91
N TYR A 81 9.78 3.32 -10.68
CA TYR A 81 8.50 2.94 -11.27
C TYR A 81 8.64 1.71 -12.17
N SER A 82 7.76 0.74 -11.97
CA SER A 82 7.64 -0.45 -12.80
C SER A 82 6.17 -0.89 -12.81
N GLU A 83 5.53 -0.84 -13.97
CA GLU A 83 4.12 -1.25 -14.08
C GLU A 83 3.92 -2.71 -13.72
N GLU A 84 4.91 -3.56 -13.97
CA GLU A 84 4.85 -4.98 -13.61
C GLU A 84 4.76 -5.23 -12.11
N ASP A 85 5.23 -4.28 -11.31
CA ASP A 85 5.15 -4.35 -9.85
C ASP A 85 3.76 -4.00 -9.31
N TYR A 86 2.93 -3.34 -10.12
CA TYR A 86 1.60 -2.89 -9.69
C TYR A 86 0.55 -3.97 -9.85
N ILE A 87 -0.35 -4.03 -8.89
CA ILE A 87 -1.62 -4.75 -8.98
C ILE A 87 -2.70 -3.69 -8.89
N ARG A 88 -3.41 -3.46 -9.99
CA ARG A 88 -4.39 -2.36 -10.08
C ARG A 88 -5.83 -2.84 -10.06
N ASN A 89 -6.07 -4.15 -10.12
CA ASN A 89 -7.38 -4.76 -10.06
C ASN A 89 -7.54 -5.49 -8.73
N TYR A 90 -8.62 -5.21 -8.01
CA TYR A 90 -8.81 -5.75 -6.66
C TYR A 90 -8.98 -7.28 -6.68
N ASP A 91 -9.67 -7.84 -7.68
CA ASP A 91 -9.83 -9.28 -7.78
C ASP A 91 -8.49 -9.98 -8.05
N GLU A 92 -7.62 -9.37 -8.84
CA GLU A 92 -6.25 -9.86 -9.05
C GLU A 92 -5.44 -9.77 -7.77
N PHE A 93 -5.64 -8.71 -6.98
CA PHE A 93 -5.00 -8.57 -5.68
C PHE A 93 -5.42 -9.70 -4.74
N LEU A 94 -6.70 -10.03 -4.66
CA LEU A 94 -7.16 -11.12 -3.82
C LEU A 94 -6.55 -12.46 -4.23
N LYS A 95 -6.46 -12.73 -5.52
CA LYS A 95 -5.79 -13.92 -6.04
C LYS A 95 -4.30 -13.96 -5.71
N TYR A 96 -3.65 -12.82 -5.80
CA TYR A 96 -2.24 -12.69 -5.43
C TYR A 96 -2.01 -13.01 -3.96
N VAL A 97 -2.83 -12.45 -3.07
CA VAL A 97 -2.75 -12.70 -1.62
C VAL A 97 -2.96 -14.19 -1.33
N GLU A 98 -3.94 -14.81 -1.97
CA GLU A 98 -4.22 -16.24 -1.79
C GLU A 98 -3.03 -17.10 -2.21
N ARG A 99 -2.41 -16.81 -3.36
CA ARG A 99 -1.21 -17.52 -3.82
C ARG A 99 -0.04 -17.36 -2.85
N GLN A 100 0.15 -16.16 -2.28
CA GLN A 100 1.22 -15.92 -1.32
C GLN A 100 1.01 -16.71 -0.03
N ARG A 101 -0.22 -16.81 0.45
CA ARG A 101 -0.57 -17.62 1.62
C ARG A 101 -0.29 -19.10 1.37
N ASN A 102 -0.70 -19.62 0.22
CA ASN A 102 -0.50 -21.02 -0.14
C ASN A 102 0.99 -21.33 -0.26
N ASN A 103 1.77 -20.45 -0.87
CA ASN A 103 3.20 -20.63 -1.01
C ASN A 103 3.91 -20.64 0.36
N ARG A 104 3.50 -19.76 1.28
CA ARG A 104 4.05 -19.75 2.63
C ARG A 104 3.73 -21.02 3.41
N SER A 105 2.50 -21.51 3.29
CA SER A 105 2.08 -22.76 3.94
C SER A 105 2.88 -23.94 3.43
N ILE A 106 3.08 -24.05 2.12
CA ILE A 106 3.91 -25.10 1.51
C ILE A 106 5.35 -25.00 1.99
N GLY A 107 5.92 -23.82 1.98
CA GLY A 107 7.30 -23.59 2.46
C GLY A 107 7.47 -23.99 3.93
N THR A 108 6.48 -23.70 4.77
CA THR A 108 6.50 -24.09 6.20
C THR A 108 6.50 -25.62 6.34
N ILE A 109 5.66 -26.31 5.59
CA ILE A 109 5.61 -27.79 5.61
C ILE A 109 6.94 -28.38 5.16
N GLU A 110 7.52 -27.87 4.08
CA GLU A 110 8.82 -28.33 3.59
C GLU A 110 9.91 -28.13 4.64
N ASN A 111 9.93 -26.98 5.31
CA ASN A 111 10.90 -26.72 6.37
C ASN A 111 10.75 -27.70 7.54
N LEU A 112 9.52 -28.02 7.93
CA LEU A 112 9.30 -29.02 8.98
C LEU A 112 9.79 -30.39 8.58
N LEU A 113 9.60 -30.79 7.33
CA LEU A 113 10.06 -32.09 6.82
C LEU A 113 11.59 -32.15 6.73
N ASN A 114 12.22 -31.04 6.35
CA ASN A 114 13.69 -31.01 6.15
C ASN A 114 14.49 -30.89 7.44
N ASN A 115 13.86 -30.52 8.54
CA ASN A 115 14.49 -30.35 9.85
C ASN A 115 14.42 -31.60 10.76
N LYS A 116 14.08 -32.73 10.19
CA LYS A 116 14.02 -34.00 10.93
C LYS A 116 15.35 -34.77 10.97
#